data_e245ec1400b1f75266c49f59dd995a71
#
_entry.id   e245ec1400b1f75266c49f59dd995a71
#
_cell.length_a   1.000
_cell.length_b   1.000
_cell.length_c   1.000
_cell.angle_alpha   90.00
_cell.angle_beta   90.00
_cell.angle_gamma   90.00
#
_symmetry.space_group_name_H-M   'P 1'
#
loop_
_entity.id
_entity.type
_entity.pdbx_description
1 polymer ?
#
loop_
_entity_poly.entity_id
_entity_poly.type
_entity_poly.pdbx_seq_one_letter_code
_entity_poly.pdbx_strand_id
1 'polypeptide(L)'
;RWSGLSLPWMAYGYGVEFTPLQLLTIYNAVANNGTMVKPQIVERIMDHGRIVEDFETDILNPAICSQEVVYKLQAMLEGAVHSGTAKNIYDERIPVAGKTGTCQLNYWRGGTDYQSSFAGYFPANDPKYSCIVVINKPDYYKGYYGNIVAGPVFKAIADEVYSQLPESPTTLISNQLIAARTTTVSEDRFEQAFQKNFLPSLNGLDARTATRLLEG
;
A
#
# COMPACT_ATOMS: atom_id res chain seq x y z
N ARG A 1 23.03 -9.99 -19.44
CA ARG A 1 24.43 -9.89 -19.01
C ARG A 1 24.55 -8.74 -18.02
N TRP A 2 25.07 -8.99 -16.84
CA TRP A 2 25.29 -7.98 -15.82
C TRP A 2 26.36 -6.97 -16.28
N SER A 3 26.09 -5.68 -16.13
CA SER A 3 27.02 -4.58 -16.45
C SER A 3 27.15 -3.66 -15.23
N GLY A 4 28.16 -2.77 -15.22
CA GLY A 4 28.33 -1.78 -14.16
C GLY A 4 27.16 -0.81 -14.01
N LEU A 5 26.29 -0.70 -15.02
CA LEU A 5 25.09 0.15 -15.02
C LEU A 5 23.81 -0.62 -14.63
N SER A 6 23.87 -1.95 -14.48
CA SER A 6 22.67 -2.76 -14.23
C SER A 6 21.94 -2.35 -12.96
N LEU A 7 22.66 -2.16 -11.85
CA LEU A 7 22.06 -1.77 -10.57
C LEU A 7 21.39 -0.38 -10.60
N PRO A 8 22.03 0.68 -11.13
CA PRO A 8 21.38 1.98 -11.31
C PRO A 8 20.14 1.90 -12.20
N TRP A 9 20.16 1.13 -13.29
CA TRP A 9 19.01 0.96 -14.17
C TRP A 9 17.86 0.24 -13.49
N MET A 10 18.15 -0.78 -12.70
CA MET A 10 17.12 -1.49 -11.90
C MET A 10 16.44 -0.58 -10.89
N ALA A 11 17.15 0.39 -10.32
CA ALA A 11 16.58 1.37 -9.41
C ALA A 11 15.49 2.26 -10.05
N TYR A 12 15.53 2.42 -11.37
CA TYR A 12 14.49 3.11 -12.15
C TYR A 12 13.42 2.15 -12.70
N GLY A 13 13.52 0.84 -12.40
CA GLY A 13 12.58 -0.16 -12.90
C GLY A 13 12.91 -0.72 -14.28
N TYR A 14 14.11 -0.48 -14.81
CA TYR A 14 14.57 -1.06 -16.08
C TYR A 14 15.52 -2.24 -15.85
N GLY A 15 15.65 -3.10 -16.86
CA GLY A 15 16.58 -4.23 -16.83
C GLY A 15 16.08 -5.43 -16.03
N VAL A 16 14.88 -5.37 -15.47
CA VAL A 16 14.17 -6.49 -14.83
C VAL A 16 12.76 -6.56 -15.40
N GLU A 17 12.34 -7.73 -15.80
CA GLU A 17 10.99 -7.99 -16.30
C GLU A 17 10.24 -8.87 -15.30
N PHE A 18 9.07 -8.41 -14.89
CA PHE A 18 8.14 -9.13 -14.06
C PHE A 18 6.78 -9.25 -14.75
N THR A 19 6.12 -10.38 -14.58
CA THR A 19 4.70 -10.43 -14.91
C THR A 19 3.91 -9.57 -13.92
N PRO A 20 2.74 -9.03 -14.32
CA PRO A 20 1.87 -8.29 -13.40
C PRO A 20 1.57 -9.07 -12.11
N LEU A 21 1.35 -10.39 -12.21
CA LEU A 21 1.07 -11.23 -11.06
C LEU A 21 2.27 -11.35 -10.11
N GLN A 22 3.50 -11.48 -10.63
CA GLN A 22 4.71 -11.50 -9.80
C GLN A 22 4.89 -10.17 -9.06
N LEU A 23 4.66 -9.04 -9.75
CA LEU A 23 4.72 -7.73 -9.12
C LEU A 23 3.64 -7.59 -8.05
N LEU A 24 2.40 -8.00 -8.34
CA LEU A 24 1.31 -8.00 -7.37
C LEU A 24 1.62 -8.83 -6.13
N THR A 25 2.30 -9.99 -6.30
CA THR A 25 2.70 -10.85 -5.18
C THR A 25 3.63 -10.12 -4.20
N ILE A 26 4.50 -9.21 -4.69
CA ILE A 26 5.38 -8.38 -3.84
C ILE A 26 4.54 -7.36 -3.05
N TYR A 27 3.61 -6.65 -3.70
CA TYR A 27 2.72 -5.70 -3.02
C TYR A 27 1.81 -6.40 -2.02
N ASN A 28 1.31 -7.60 -2.36
CA ASN A 28 0.55 -8.43 -1.44
C ASN A 28 1.37 -8.83 -0.21
N ALA A 29 2.64 -9.21 -0.39
CA ALA A 29 3.50 -9.54 0.73
C ALA A 29 3.73 -8.35 1.68
N VAL A 30 3.89 -7.13 1.14
CA VAL A 30 3.99 -5.91 1.97
C VAL A 30 2.68 -5.67 2.72
N ALA A 31 1.53 -5.82 2.05
CA ALA A 31 0.21 -5.71 2.68
C ALA A 31 0.00 -6.78 3.77
N ASN A 32 0.50 -7.98 3.55
CA ASN A 32 0.41 -9.13 4.44
C ASN A 32 1.59 -9.20 5.45
N ASN A 33 2.01 -8.06 5.96
CA ASN A 33 3.04 -7.92 7.00
C ASN A 33 4.35 -8.66 6.72
N GLY A 34 4.74 -8.73 5.44
CA GLY A 34 5.97 -9.34 4.98
C GLY A 34 5.87 -10.82 4.61
N THR A 35 4.72 -11.45 4.78
CA THR A 35 4.51 -12.85 4.39
C THR A 35 4.11 -12.93 2.93
N MET A 36 4.94 -13.56 2.11
CA MET A 36 4.68 -13.78 0.69
C MET A 36 3.98 -15.11 0.47
N VAL A 37 2.81 -15.06 -0.12
CA VAL A 37 2.01 -16.24 -0.47
C VAL A 37 2.04 -16.50 -1.97
N LYS A 38 1.88 -17.76 -2.35
CA LYS A 38 1.74 -18.16 -3.74
C LYS A 38 0.37 -17.76 -4.27
N PRO A 39 0.29 -17.05 -5.41
CA PRO A 39 -0.97 -16.77 -6.03
C PRO A 39 -1.73 -18.06 -6.35
N GLN A 40 -2.96 -18.14 -5.91
CA GLN A 40 -3.84 -19.31 -6.05
C GLN A 40 -5.13 -18.89 -6.75
N ILE A 41 -5.53 -19.64 -7.78
CA ILE A 41 -6.73 -19.34 -8.57
C ILE A 41 -7.88 -20.27 -8.15
N VAL A 42 -7.54 -21.49 -7.72
CA VAL A 42 -8.52 -22.49 -7.28
C VAL A 42 -8.39 -22.65 -5.77
N GLU A 43 -9.45 -22.39 -5.04
CA GLU A 43 -9.51 -22.55 -3.59
C GLU A 43 -9.90 -23.99 -3.22
N ARG A 44 -10.90 -24.52 -3.92
CA ARG A 44 -11.40 -25.89 -3.68
C ARG A 44 -12.07 -26.51 -4.90
N ILE A 45 -12.10 -27.83 -4.91
CA ILE A 45 -12.87 -28.61 -5.89
C ILE A 45 -14.08 -29.20 -5.15
N MET A 46 -15.25 -29.01 -5.73
CA MET A 46 -16.50 -29.53 -5.18
C MET A 46 -17.20 -30.46 -6.18
N ASP A 47 -17.73 -31.55 -5.68
CA ASP A 47 -18.62 -32.46 -6.44
C ASP A 47 -19.95 -32.64 -5.69
N HIS A 48 -21.06 -32.29 -6.33
CA HIS A 48 -22.43 -32.39 -5.76
C HIS A 48 -22.54 -31.79 -4.33
N GLY A 49 -21.86 -30.64 -4.07
CA GLY A 49 -21.87 -29.97 -2.78
C GLY A 49 -20.91 -30.57 -1.73
N ARG A 50 -20.14 -31.59 -2.08
CA ARG A 50 -19.08 -32.14 -1.23
C ARG A 50 -17.72 -31.59 -1.66
N ILE A 51 -16.91 -31.19 -0.68
CA ILE A 51 -15.50 -30.80 -0.93
C ILE A 51 -14.74 -32.07 -1.27
N VAL A 52 -14.18 -32.14 -2.48
CA VAL A 52 -13.32 -33.24 -2.97
C VAL A 52 -11.87 -32.92 -2.62
N GLU A 53 -11.48 -31.66 -2.79
CA GLU A 53 -10.12 -31.19 -2.50
C GLU A 53 -10.19 -29.74 -2.04
N ASP A 54 -9.45 -29.40 -1.01
CA ASP A 54 -9.29 -28.03 -0.47
C ASP A 54 -7.81 -27.67 -0.52
N PHE A 55 -7.48 -26.53 -1.14
CA PHE A 55 -6.11 -26.09 -1.33
C PHE A 55 -5.75 -25.07 -0.26
N GLU A 56 -4.83 -25.46 0.61
CA GLU A 56 -4.30 -24.56 1.62
C GLU A 56 -3.42 -23.47 0.99
N THR A 57 -3.27 -22.34 1.70
CA THR A 57 -2.38 -21.26 1.28
C THR A 57 -0.93 -21.69 1.35
N ASP A 58 -0.23 -21.68 0.22
CA ASP A 58 1.20 -21.99 0.11
C ASP A 58 2.04 -20.73 0.39
N ILE A 59 2.89 -20.77 1.42
CA ILE A 59 3.77 -19.67 1.82
C ILE A 59 5.10 -19.81 1.08
N LEU A 60 5.36 -18.88 0.15
CA LEU A 60 6.63 -18.81 -0.59
C LEU A 60 7.78 -18.28 0.29
N ASN A 61 7.51 -17.29 1.12
CA ASN A 61 8.48 -16.71 2.04
C ASN A 61 7.76 -16.15 3.27
N PRO A 62 8.04 -16.64 4.47
CA PRO A 62 7.39 -16.18 5.71
C PRO A 62 7.77 -14.75 6.11
N ALA A 63 8.91 -14.21 5.61
CA ALA A 63 9.36 -12.86 5.92
C ALA A 63 10.28 -12.34 4.81
N ILE A 64 9.74 -11.54 3.88
CA ILE A 64 10.52 -10.96 2.77
C ILE A 64 11.59 -9.97 3.25
N CYS A 65 11.39 -9.36 4.41
CA CYS A 65 12.33 -8.46 5.08
C CYS A 65 11.96 -8.34 6.56
N SER A 66 12.71 -7.54 7.33
CA SER A 66 12.38 -7.29 8.74
C SER A 66 11.07 -6.52 8.88
N GLN A 67 10.36 -6.71 9.98
CA GLN A 67 9.08 -6.05 10.25
C GLN A 67 9.20 -4.52 10.22
N GLU A 68 10.31 -3.97 10.69
CA GLU A 68 10.59 -2.53 10.62
C GLU A 68 10.61 -2.03 9.16
N VAL A 69 11.23 -2.80 8.25
CA VAL A 69 11.28 -2.46 6.82
C VAL A 69 9.89 -2.57 6.19
N VAL A 70 9.10 -3.58 6.58
CA VAL A 70 7.69 -3.71 6.11
C VAL A 70 6.89 -2.46 6.48
N TYR A 71 6.94 -2.01 7.73
CA TYR A 71 6.22 -0.80 8.16
C TYR A 71 6.67 0.46 7.41
N LYS A 72 7.97 0.60 7.13
CA LYS A 72 8.49 1.69 6.31
C LYS A 72 7.96 1.63 4.88
N LEU A 73 7.89 0.43 4.28
CA LEU A 73 7.34 0.24 2.94
C LEU A 73 5.84 0.58 2.90
N GLN A 74 5.06 0.12 3.88
CA GLN A 74 3.64 0.44 4.00
C GLN A 74 3.43 1.95 4.08
N ALA A 75 4.16 2.64 4.96
CA ALA A 75 4.09 4.10 5.10
C ALA A 75 4.49 4.84 3.80
N MET A 76 5.52 4.37 3.09
CA MET A 76 5.92 4.96 1.81
C MET A 76 4.86 4.76 0.70
N LEU A 77 4.22 3.60 0.63
CA LEU A 77 3.18 3.30 -0.34
C LEU A 77 1.90 4.11 -0.06
N GLU A 78 1.54 4.29 1.21
CA GLU A 78 0.45 5.16 1.63
C GLU A 78 0.77 6.63 1.32
N GLY A 79 1.98 7.09 1.66
CA GLY A 79 2.46 8.44 1.36
C GLY A 79 2.47 8.76 -0.13
N ALA A 80 2.76 7.78 -1.01
CA ALA A 80 2.72 7.96 -2.46
C ALA A 80 1.31 8.26 -2.99
N VAL A 81 0.27 7.80 -2.30
CA VAL A 81 -1.13 8.10 -2.62
C VAL A 81 -1.59 9.36 -1.89
N HIS A 82 -1.24 9.53 -0.62
CA HIS A 82 -1.69 10.68 0.17
C HIS A 82 -1.15 12.02 -0.37
N SER A 83 0.15 12.09 -0.64
CA SER A 83 0.84 13.33 -1.01
C SER A 83 1.79 13.21 -2.19
N GLY A 84 1.95 12.01 -2.76
CA GLY A 84 2.91 11.72 -3.83
C GLY A 84 2.29 11.71 -5.23
N THR A 85 2.88 10.88 -6.10
CA THR A 85 2.54 10.80 -7.53
C THR A 85 1.12 10.32 -7.82
N ALA A 86 0.45 9.68 -6.86
CA ALA A 86 -0.91 9.17 -7.02
C ALA A 86 -1.96 9.95 -6.19
N LYS A 87 -1.66 11.19 -5.81
CA LYS A 87 -2.57 12.05 -5.01
C LYS A 87 -3.95 12.22 -5.65
N ASN A 88 -4.05 12.12 -6.96
CA ASN A 88 -5.32 12.25 -7.68
C ASN A 88 -6.33 11.12 -7.41
N ILE A 89 -5.89 10.00 -6.81
CA ILE A 89 -6.77 8.89 -6.40
C ILE A 89 -6.96 8.81 -4.87
N TYR A 90 -6.43 9.77 -4.13
CA TYR A 90 -6.59 9.82 -2.68
C TYR A 90 -8.05 10.02 -2.29
N ASP A 91 -8.53 9.22 -1.34
CA ASP A 91 -9.86 9.29 -0.75
C ASP A 91 -9.78 8.84 0.71
N GLU A 92 -10.23 9.70 1.64
CA GLU A 92 -10.21 9.39 3.08
C GLU A 92 -11.11 8.21 3.46
N ARG A 93 -12.18 7.98 2.67
CA ARG A 93 -13.15 6.89 2.93
C ARG A 93 -12.56 5.52 2.62
N ILE A 94 -11.69 5.47 1.60
CA ILE A 94 -11.04 4.24 1.15
C ILE A 94 -9.55 4.50 1.05
N PRO A 95 -8.82 4.39 2.17
CA PRO A 95 -7.38 4.61 2.16
C PRO A 95 -6.71 3.55 1.28
N VAL A 96 -5.94 4.01 0.32
CA VAL A 96 -5.19 3.18 -0.63
C VAL A 96 -3.70 3.36 -0.39
N ALA A 97 -2.95 2.28 -0.42
CA ALA A 97 -1.50 2.28 -0.48
C ALA A 97 -1.04 1.66 -1.80
N GLY A 98 -0.11 2.31 -2.50
CA GLY A 98 0.35 1.80 -3.79
C GLY A 98 1.30 2.73 -4.51
N LYS A 99 1.73 2.32 -5.70
CA LYS A 99 2.69 3.06 -6.51
C LYS A 99 2.33 3.00 -7.99
N THR A 100 2.50 4.14 -8.63
CA THR A 100 2.44 4.27 -10.09
C THR A 100 3.69 3.70 -10.75
N GLY A 101 3.54 3.07 -11.90
CA GLY A 101 4.63 2.73 -12.81
C GLY A 101 4.38 3.36 -14.18
N THR A 102 5.44 3.83 -14.82
CA THR A 102 5.39 4.32 -16.20
C THR A 102 6.69 3.92 -16.87
N CYS A 103 6.61 3.00 -17.81
CA CYS A 103 7.75 2.48 -18.54
C CYS A 103 7.59 2.81 -20.02
N GLN A 104 8.62 3.41 -20.63
CA GLN A 104 8.68 3.61 -22.07
C GLN A 104 9.13 2.32 -22.74
N LEU A 105 8.32 1.81 -23.66
CA LEU A 105 8.63 0.61 -24.43
C LEU A 105 9.51 0.98 -25.64
N ASN A 106 10.49 0.13 -25.93
CA ASN A 106 11.35 0.31 -27.10
C ASN A 106 12.00 1.70 -27.21
N TYR A 107 12.37 2.30 -26.06
CA TYR A 107 12.92 3.66 -26.00
C TYR A 107 14.12 3.87 -26.95
N TRP A 108 14.90 2.81 -27.24
CA TRP A 108 16.03 2.84 -28.18
C TRP A 108 15.62 3.05 -29.65
N ARG A 109 14.33 2.90 -29.97
CA ARG A 109 13.77 3.14 -31.32
C ARG A 109 13.09 4.49 -31.44
N GLY A 110 13.13 5.34 -30.41
CA GLY A 110 12.48 6.65 -30.41
C GLY A 110 10.95 6.58 -30.42
N GLY A 111 10.36 5.43 -30.03
CA GLY A 111 8.91 5.25 -29.98
C GLY A 111 8.25 6.01 -28.82
N THR A 112 6.95 6.31 -28.99
CA THR A 112 6.10 6.93 -27.95
C THR A 112 5.20 5.90 -27.24
N ASP A 113 5.53 4.62 -27.35
CA ASP A 113 4.79 3.55 -26.70
C ASP A 113 5.16 3.48 -25.21
N TYR A 114 4.15 3.49 -24.36
CA TYR A 114 4.30 3.36 -22.90
C TYR A 114 3.54 2.17 -22.35
N GLN A 115 4.00 1.64 -21.25
CA GLN A 115 3.24 0.77 -20.36
C GLN A 115 3.08 1.49 -19.04
N SER A 116 1.85 1.67 -18.60
CA SER A 116 1.51 2.41 -17.40
C SER A 116 0.78 1.50 -16.44
N SER A 117 1.13 1.59 -15.17
CA SER A 117 0.56 0.70 -14.16
C SER A 117 0.29 1.45 -12.85
N PHE A 118 -0.58 0.86 -12.05
CA PHE A 118 -0.73 1.13 -10.64
C PHE A 118 -0.88 -0.20 -9.91
N ALA A 119 -0.03 -0.43 -8.93
CA ALA A 119 -0.08 -1.61 -8.07
C ALA A 119 -0.20 -1.15 -6.61
N GLY A 120 -1.05 -1.83 -5.84
CA GLY A 120 -1.29 -1.45 -4.47
C GLY A 120 -2.29 -2.35 -3.77
N TYR A 121 -2.76 -1.90 -2.61
CA TYR A 121 -3.72 -2.62 -1.79
C TYR A 121 -4.66 -1.64 -1.07
N PHE A 122 -5.79 -2.15 -0.62
CA PHE A 122 -6.80 -1.41 0.11
C PHE A 122 -7.64 -2.32 1.03
N PRO A 123 -8.20 -1.78 2.16
CA PRO A 123 -7.83 -0.51 2.77
C PRO A 123 -6.35 -0.48 3.21
N ALA A 124 -5.68 0.69 3.22
CA ALA A 124 -4.25 0.76 3.58
C ALA A 124 -3.99 0.42 5.04
N ASN A 125 -4.91 0.78 5.94
CA ASN A 125 -4.83 0.57 7.38
C ASN A 125 -5.18 -0.86 7.84
N ASP A 126 -5.95 -1.61 7.03
CA ASP A 126 -6.32 -3.02 7.29
C ASP A 126 -6.46 -3.75 5.95
N PRO A 127 -5.33 -4.09 5.28
CA PRO A 127 -5.33 -4.60 3.93
C PRO A 127 -6.17 -5.87 3.75
N LYS A 128 -7.14 -5.82 2.85
CA LYS A 128 -8.00 -6.95 2.48
C LYS A 128 -7.78 -7.39 1.04
N TYR A 129 -7.48 -6.44 0.17
CA TYR A 129 -7.34 -6.68 -1.26
C TYR A 129 -6.08 -6.05 -1.80
N SER A 130 -5.37 -6.76 -2.65
CA SER A 130 -4.30 -6.22 -3.49
C SER A 130 -4.73 -6.26 -4.95
N CYS A 131 -4.41 -5.21 -5.69
CA CYS A 131 -4.79 -5.06 -7.08
C CYS A 131 -3.66 -4.47 -7.90
N ILE A 132 -3.58 -4.86 -9.16
CA ILE A 132 -2.69 -4.23 -10.15
C ILE A 132 -3.47 -3.95 -11.42
N VAL A 133 -3.32 -2.73 -11.91
CA VAL A 133 -3.86 -2.29 -13.20
C VAL A 133 -2.69 -2.00 -14.12
N VAL A 134 -2.69 -2.60 -15.31
CA VAL A 134 -1.66 -2.37 -16.33
C VAL A 134 -2.34 -1.95 -17.62
N ILE A 135 -1.98 -0.78 -18.13
CA ILE A 135 -2.46 -0.23 -19.40
C ILE A 135 -1.31 -0.23 -20.38
N ASN A 136 -1.44 -1.03 -21.43
CA ASN A 136 -0.46 -1.10 -22.50
C ASN A 136 -0.79 -0.10 -23.60
N LYS A 137 0.21 0.65 -24.03
CA LYS A 137 0.12 1.63 -25.14
C LYS A 137 -1.08 2.58 -24.98
N PRO A 138 -1.18 3.30 -23.85
CA PRO A 138 -2.19 4.34 -23.72
C PRO A 138 -2.00 5.40 -24.79
N ASP A 139 -3.08 6.12 -25.12
CA ASP A 139 -3.02 7.22 -26.07
C ASP A 139 -2.08 8.32 -25.53
N TYR A 140 -0.95 8.52 -26.19
CA TYR A 140 0.08 9.47 -25.77
C TYR A 140 -0.46 10.88 -25.58
N TYR A 141 -1.38 11.32 -26.45
CA TYR A 141 -1.95 12.68 -26.41
C TYR A 141 -3.01 12.85 -25.30
N LYS A 142 -3.67 11.79 -24.88
CA LYS A 142 -4.65 11.82 -23.79
C LYS A 142 -3.98 11.63 -22.41
N GLY A 143 -2.75 11.14 -22.40
CA GLY A 143 -1.98 10.91 -21.19
C GLY A 143 -1.48 9.47 -21.10
N TYR A 144 -0.28 9.30 -20.56
CA TYR A 144 0.39 8.00 -20.47
C TYR A 144 0.97 7.71 -19.08
N TYR A 145 0.88 8.64 -18.14
CA TYR A 145 1.37 8.40 -16.79
C TYR A 145 0.46 7.47 -16.00
N GLY A 146 1.04 6.59 -15.16
CA GLY A 146 0.31 5.61 -14.38
C GLY A 146 -0.78 6.22 -13.48
N ASN A 147 -0.56 7.40 -12.93
CA ASN A 147 -1.56 8.11 -12.15
C ASN A 147 -2.74 8.65 -12.99
N ILE A 148 -2.53 8.88 -14.29
CA ILE A 148 -3.57 9.41 -15.19
C ILE A 148 -4.43 8.27 -15.75
N VAL A 149 -3.81 7.16 -16.16
CA VAL A 149 -4.54 6.10 -16.88
C VAL A 149 -4.83 4.86 -16.02
N ALA A 150 -3.90 4.41 -15.17
CA ALA A 150 -4.08 3.21 -14.36
C ALA A 150 -4.66 3.50 -12.97
N GLY A 151 -4.26 4.60 -12.34
CA GLY A 151 -4.73 5.01 -11.02
C GLY A 151 -6.25 5.16 -10.92
N PRO A 152 -6.92 5.90 -11.83
CA PRO A 152 -8.37 6.04 -11.79
C PRO A 152 -9.12 4.71 -11.95
N VAL A 153 -8.59 3.79 -12.77
CA VAL A 153 -9.18 2.44 -12.91
C VAL A 153 -9.03 1.66 -11.62
N PHE A 154 -7.84 1.71 -11.00
CA PHE A 154 -7.62 1.08 -9.69
C PHE A 154 -8.59 1.65 -8.64
N LYS A 155 -8.75 2.99 -8.60
CA LYS A 155 -9.68 3.65 -7.67
C LYS A 155 -11.11 3.18 -7.88
N ALA A 156 -11.57 3.10 -9.14
CA ALA A 156 -12.91 2.62 -9.45
C ALA A 156 -13.14 1.17 -9.00
N ILE A 157 -12.12 0.30 -9.17
CA ILE A 157 -12.17 -1.08 -8.66
C ILE A 157 -12.24 -1.09 -7.13
N ALA A 158 -11.41 -0.27 -6.47
CA ALA A 158 -11.39 -0.19 -5.02
C ALA A 158 -12.74 0.31 -4.47
N ASP A 159 -13.34 1.33 -5.09
CA ASP A 159 -14.65 1.87 -4.72
C ASP A 159 -15.74 0.81 -4.84
N GLU A 160 -15.78 0.08 -5.96
CA GLU A 160 -16.79 -0.97 -6.21
C GLU A 160 -16.64 -2.10 -5.19
N VAL A 161 -15.42 -2.63 -5.03
CA VAL A 161 -15.17 -3.74 -4.09
C VAL A 161 -15.45 -3.32 -2.65
N TYR A 162 -15.02 -2.12 -2.26
CA TYR A 162 -15.22 -1.62 -0.90
C TYR A 162 -16.71 -1.38 -0.59
N SER A 163 -17.50 -0.92 -1.56
CA SER A 163 -18.93 -0.72 -1.40
C SER A 163 -19.71 -2.03 -1.14
N GLN A 164 -19.14 -3.16 -1.54
CA GLN A 164 -19.74 -4.49 -1.35
C GLN A 164 -19.31 -5.17 -0.04
N LEU A 165 -18.33 -4.58 0.68
CA LEU A 165 -17.94 -5.10 1.98
C LEU A 165 -19.08 -4.85 2.99
N PRO A 166 -19.49 -5.85 3.77
CA PRO A 166 -20.37 -5.59 4.90
C PRO A 166 -19.65 -4.62 5.85
N GLU A 167 -20.35 -3.58 6.29
CA GLU A 167 -19.82 -2.63 7.28
C GLU A 167 -19.25 -3.42 8.46
N SER A 168 -17.94 -3.45 8.59
CA SER A 168 -17.31 -4.13 9.71
C SER A 168 -17.67 -3.36 10.99
N PRO A 169 -18.21 -4.01 12.02
CA PRO A 169 -18.54 -3.35 13.30
C PRO A 169 -17.33 -2.69 13.97
N THR A 170 -16.13 -2.95 13.46
CA THR A 170 -14.86 -2.37 13.90
C THR A 170 -14.79 -0.84 13.69
N THR A 171 -15.49 -0.28 12.69
CA THR A 171 -15.48 1.17 12.44
C THR A 171 -16.20 1.95 13.55
N LEU A 172 -17.24 1.37 14.14
CA LEU A 172 -17.94 1.98 15.28
C LEU A 172 -17.11 1.90 16.58
N ILE A 173 -16.35 0.82 16.76
CA ILE A 173 -15.49 0.61 17.94
C ILE A 173 -14.25 1.50 17.86
N SER A 174 -13.65 1.69 16.64
CA SER A 174 -12.48 2.55 16.50
C SER A 174 -12.82 4.02 16.77
N ASN A 175 -13.97 4.51 16.31
CA ASN A 175 -14.42 5.88 16.59
C ASN A 175 -14.74 6.09 18.08
N GLN A 176 -15.28 5.07 18.77
CA GLN A 176 -15.49 5.12 20.22
C GLN A 176 -14.18 5.01 21.01
N LEU A 177 -13.22 4.19 20.56
CA LEU A 177 -11.90 4.07 21.19
C LEU A 177 -11.01 5.29 20.92
N ILE A 178 -11.12 5.94 19.76
CA ILE A 178 -10.44 7.21 19.48
C ILE A 178 -11.05 8.32 20.35
N ALA A 179 -12.38 8.41 20.44
CA ALA A 179 -13.04 9.35 21.31
C ALA A 179 -12.74 9.11 22.80
N ALA A 180 -12.60 7.84 23.22
CA ALA A 180 -12.23 7.48 24.60
C ALA A 180 -10.73 7.65 24.90
N ARG A 181 -9.84 7.63 23.88
CA ARG A 181 -8.42 7.92 24.05
C ARG A 181 -8.07 9.40 23.98
N THR A 182 -8.95 10.24 23.44
CA THR A 182 -8.77 11.69 23.41
C THR A 182 -9.17 12.36 24.73
N THR A 183 -9.75 11.61 25.65
CA THR A 183 -10.04 12.09 27.01
C THR A 183 -8.92 11.70 27.97
N THR A 184 -8.17 12.75 28.39
CA THR A 184 -7.26 12.76 29.54
C THR A 184 -5.92 12.06 29.41
N VAL A 185 -5.01 12.59 28.56
CA VAL A 185 -3.64 12.72 29.06
C VAL A 185 -3.60 14.09 29.75
N SER A 186 -3.68 14.11 31.07
CA SER A 186 -3.68 15.37 31.85
C SER A 186 -2.34 16.09 31.63
N GLU A 187 -2.39 17.37 31.30
CA GLU A 187 -1.22 18.27 31.20
C GLU A 187 -0.32 18.17 32.43
N ASP A 188 -0.88 17.86 33.61
CA ASP A 188 -0.16 17.66 34.86
C ASP A 188 0.95 16.56 34.82
N ARG A 189 0.84 15.53 33.98
CA ARG A 189 1.86 14.49 33.86
C ARG A 189 3.09 14.97 33.10
N PHE A 190 2.93 15.89 32.19
CA PHE A 190 4.02 16.46 31.40
C PHE A 190 4.79 17.49 32.21
N GLU A 191 4.12 18.37 32.95
CA GLU A 191 4.77 19.33 33.83
C GLU A 191 5.61 18.64 34.89
N GLN A 192 5.14 17.54 35.48
CA GLN A 192 5.91 16.77 36.46
C GLN A 192 7.14 16.04 35.87
N ALA A 193 7.09 15.64 34.57
CA ALA A 193 8.21 15.04 33.88
C ALA A 193 9.29 16.08 33.52
N PHE A 194 8.86 17.27 33.10
CA PHE A 194 9.76 18.40 32.81
C PHE A 194 10.52 18.88 34.04
N GLN A 195 9.88 18.94 35.20
CA GLN A 195 10.51 19.33 36.46
C GLN A 195 11.58 18.31 36.92
N LYS A 196 11.53 17.07 36.41
CA LYS A 196 12.49 15.99 36.74
C LYS A 196 13.59 15.80 35.70
N ASN A 197 13.75 16.70 34.72
CA ASN A 197 14.68 16.55 33.59
C ASN A 197 14.54 15.22 32.80
N PHE A 198 13.35 14.69 32.72
CA PHE A 198 13.03 13.47 31.97
C PHE A 198 12.25 13.86 30.71
N LEU A 199 12.70 13.41 29.54
CA LEU A 199 11.96 13.55 28.29
C LEU A 199 10.67 12.68 28.38
N PRO A 200 9.47 13.28 28.37
CA PRO A 200 8.24 12.53 28.42
C PRO A 200 8.05 11.70 27.15
N SER A 201 7.44 10.53 27.26
CA SER A 201 7.07 9.72 26.09
C SER A 201 6.01 10.44 25.26
N LEU A 202 6.35 10.75 24.04
CA LEU A 202 5.44 11.40 23.06
C LEU A 202 4.55 10.38 22.32
N ASN A 203 4.64 9.10 22.65
CA ASN A 203 3.84 8.05 22.02
C ASN A 203 2.34 8.25 22.27
N GLY A 204 1.58 8.37 21.20
CA GLY A 204 0.12 8.55 21.22
C GLY A 204 -0.35 9.99 21.23
N LEU A 205 0.55 10.97 21.10
CA LEU A 205 0.22 12.38 20.90
C LEU A 205 0.17 12.70 19.40
N ASP A 206 -0.73 13.59 19.02
CA ASP A 206 -0.72 14.17 17.68
C ASP A 206 0.50 15.12 17.52
N ALA A 207 0.94 15.31 16.27
CA ALA A 207 2.14 16.09 15.96
C ALA A 207 2.09 17.54 16.51
N ARG A 208 0.92 18.16 16.52
CA ARG A 208 0.73 19.56 16.98
C ARG A 208 0.89 19.66 18.50
N THR A 209 0.34 18.71 19.24
CA THR A 209 0.46 18.62 20.69
C THR A 209 1.90 18.27 21.09
N ALA A 210 2.55 17.35 20.36
CA ALA A 210 3.96 17.01 20.59
C ALA A 210 4.90 18.20 20.36
N THR A 211 4.72 18.97 19.28
CA THR A 211 5.52 20.17 18.99
C THR A 211 5.32 21.24 20.06
N ARG A 212 4.08 21.52 20.48
CA ARG A 212 3.77 22.50 21.50
C ARG A 212 4.43 22.18 22.85
N LEU A 213 4.53 20.87 23.18
CA LEU A 213 5.15 20.41 24.42
C LEU A 213 6.70 20.46 24.38
N LEU A 214 7.30 20.50 23.19
CA LEU A 214 8.74 20.59 23.00
C LEU A 214 9.25 22.05 22.89
N GLU A 215 8.34 23.00 22.54
CA GLU A 215 8.65 24.41 22.35
C GLU A 215 8.35 25.27 23.60
N GLY A 216 7.67 24.73 24.60
CA GLY A 216 7.32 25.39 25.86
C GLY A 216 8.23 25.05 26.99
#